data_53777d1800612c6f54a29dc905dbf855
#
_entry.id   53777d1800612c6f54a29dc905dbf855
#
_cell.length_a   1.000
_cell.length_b   1.000
_cell.length_c   1.000
_cell.angle_alpha   90.00
_cell.angle_beta   90.00
_cell.angle_gamma   90.00
#
_symmetry.space_group_name_H-M   'P 1'
#
loop_
_entity.id
_entity.type
_entity.pdbx_description
1 polymer ?
#
loop_
_entity_poly.entity_id
_entity_poly.type
_entity_poly.pdbx_seq_one_letter_code
_entity_poly.pdbx_strand_id
1 'polypeptide(L)'
;MNDVARASARSSIDALIARFFAAFDNRGGATPGLAAIASCFTDKATIVRRSNAGADIFTVEEFARPRIALLTDGALRDFHEWETEATTEVFDGIATRISRYAKSGLLEGAAYAGTGTKCFQLVECDSD
;
A
#
# COMPACT_ATOMS: atom_id res chain seq x y z
N MET A 1 -9.85 25.45 -1.06
CA MET A 1 -8.61 24.99 -0.37
C MET A 1 -7.45 25.85 -0.89
N ASN A 2 -6.70 26.46 0.01
CA ASN A 2 -5.55 27.28 -0.38
C ASN A 2 -4.29 26.43 -0.59
N ASP A 3 -3.24 27.07 -1.09
CA ASP A 3 -1.99 26.35 -1.44
C ASP A 3 -1.29 25.74 -0.22
N VAL A 4 -1.36 26.40 0.94
CA VAL A 4 -0.75 25.89 2.18
C VAL A 4 -1.48 24.63 2.63
N ALA A 5 -2.80 24.65 2.63
CA ALA A 5 -3.60 23.49 3.02
C ALA A 5 -3.40 22.33 2.05
N ARG A 6 -3.29 22.61 0.75
CA ARG A 6 -3.06 21.58 -0.25
C ARG A 6 -1.67 20.95 -0.10
N ALA A 7 -0.64 21.75 0.18
CA ALA A 7 0.72 21.25 0.41
C ALA A 7 0.77 20.37 1.68
N SER A 8 0.06 20.78 2.75
CA SER A 8 -0.03 19.99 3.98
C SER A 8 -0.72 18.65 3.74
N ALA A 9 -1.82 18.64 2.96
CA ALA A 9 -2.52 17.42 2.61
C ALA A 9 -1.61 16.47 1.80
N ARG A 10 -0.87 16.99 0.84
CA ARG A 10 0.07 16.17 0.04
C ARG A 10 1.15 15.56 0.92
N SER A 11 1.69 16.31 1.87
CA SER A 11 2.70 15.83 2.79
C SER A 11 2.16 14.66 3.63
N SER A 12 0.94 14.79 4.15
CA SER A 12 0.29 13.72 4.93
C SER A 12 0.02 12.49 4.06
N ILE A 13 -0.39 12.69 2.82
CA ILE A 13 -0.63 11.60 1.87
C ILE A 13 0.67 10.88 1.55
N ASP A 14 1.74 11.62 1.26
CA ASP A 14 3.05 11.02 0.99
C ASP A 14 3.50 10.13 2.14
N ALA A 15 3.33 10.60 3.38
CA ALA A 15 3.70 9.83 4.58
C ALA A 15 2.85 8.56 4.72
N LEU A 16 1.54 8.67 4.47
CA LEU A 16 0.63 7.52 4.54
C LEU A 16 1.00 6.46 3.49
N ILE A 17 1.25 6.87 2.27
CA ILE A 17 1.59 5.93 1.20
C ILE A 17 2.94 5.25 1.46
N ALA A 18 3.92 6.00 1.96
CA ALA A 18 5.21 5.43 2.35
C ALA A 18 5.02 4.38 3.46
N ARG A 19 4.17 4.67 4.45
CA ARG A 19 3.84 3.73 5.53
C ARG A 19 3.13 2.49 5.00
N PHE A 20 2.24 2.66 4.03
CA PHE A 20 1.54 1.53 3.41
C PHE A 20 2.52 0.58 2.73
N PHE A 21 3.41 1.09 1.88
CA PHE A 21 4.39 0.24 1.21
C PHE A 21 5.36 -0.42 2.22
N ALA A 22 5.79 0.33 3.22
CA ALA A 22 6.70 -0.18 4.25
C ALA A 22 6.07 -1.30 5.09
N ALA A 23 4.75 -1.34 5.20
CA ALA A 23 4.04 -2.35 5.99
C ALA A 23 4.25 -3.78 5.47
N PHE A 24 4.66 -3.94 4.23
CA PHE A 24 4.93 -5.26 3.62
C PHE A 24 6.41 -5.61 3.57
N ASP A 25 7.28 -4.78 4.12
CA ASP A 25 8.73 -4.97 4.10
C ASP A 25 9.13 -5.97 5.18
N ASN A 26 9.78 -7.06 4.80
CA ASN A 26 10.27 -8.04 5.77
C ASN A 26 11.80 -8.17 5.77
N ARG A 27 12.50 -7.20 5.20
CA ARG A 27 13.97 -7.17 5.22
C ARG A 27 14.47 -6.94 6.65
N GLY A 28 15.64 -7.47 6.94
CA GLY A 28 16.29 -7.25 8.22
C GLY A 28 15.56 -7.80 9.43
N GLY A 29 14.74 -8.84 9.24
CA GLY A 29 14.00 -9.45 10.33
C GLY A 29 12.69 -8.76 10.69
N ALA A 30 12.28 -7.76 9.91
CA ALA A 30 10.98 -7.12 10.11
C ALA A 30 9.84 -8.12 9.88
N THR A 31 8.79 -8.00 10.67
CA THR A 31 7.66 -8.93 10.64
C THR A 31 6.37 -8.18 10.31
N PRO A 32 5.94 -8.19 9.04
CA PRO A 32 4.65 -7.59 8.67
C PRO A 32 3.49 -8.19 9.45
N GLY A 33 2.52 -7.34 9.80
CA GLY A 33 1.34 -7.79 10.54
C GLY A 33 0.09 -7.04 10.12
N LEU A 34 -1.06 -7.63 10.42
CA LEU A 34 -2.35 -7.08 10.01
C LEU A 34 -2.61 -5.69 10.58
N ALA A 35 -2.25 -5.46 11.84
CA ALA A 35 -2.53 -4.17 12.49
C ALA A 35 -1.87 -2.99 11.76
N ALA A 36 -0.60 -3.15 11.36
CA ALA A 36 0.12 -2.10 10.66
C ALA A 36 -0.49 -1.81 9.28
N ILE A 37 -0.87 -2.86 8.56
CA ILE A 37 -1.51 -2.72 7.25
C ILE A 37 -2.88 -2.07 7.41
N ALA A 38 -3.69 -2.58 8.32
CA ALA A 38 -5.05 -2.08 8.54
C ALA A 38 -5.08 -0.62 9.00
N SER A 39 -4.05 -0.17 9.71
CA SER A 39 -3.95 1.21 10.18
C SER A 39 -3.89 2.24 9.04
N CYS A 40 -3.58 1.79 7.83
CA CYS A 40 -3.53 2.67 6.65
C CYS A 40 -4.89 2.86 6.00
N PHE A 41 -5.92 2.15 6.44
CA PHE A 41 -7.23 2.11 5.78
C PHE A 41 -8.35 2.57 6.71
N THR A 42 -9.44 3.04 6.12
CA THR A 42 -10.70 3.21 6.86
C THR A 42 -11.28 1.84 7.18
N ASP A 43 -12.17 1.79 8.18
CA ASP A 43 -12.69 0.52 8.72
C ASP A 43 -13.32 -0.40 7.69
N LYS A 44 -13.99 0.16 6.71
CA LYS A 44 -14.72 -0.64 5.71
C LYS A 44 -14.15 -0.47 4.32
N ALA A 45 -12.86 -0.16 4.23
CA ALA A 45 -12.20 -0.02 2.94
C ALA A 45 -12.24 -1.34 2.16
N THR A 46 -12.31 -1.22 0.85
CA THR A 46 -12.23 -2.36 -0.05
C THR A 46 -11.02 -2.22 -0.96
N ILE A 47 -10.52 -3.35 -1.40
CA ILE A 47 -9.39 -3.40 -2.34
C ILE A 47 -9.85 -4.19 -3.55
N VAL A 48 -9.68 -3.61 -4.73
CA VAL A 48 -10.01 -4.29 -5.99
C VAL A 48 -8.72 -4.60 -6.73
N ARG A 49 -8.51 -5.87 -7.05
CA ARG A 49 -7.36 -6.29 -7.84
C ARG A 49 -7.82 -6.70 -9.22
N ARG A 50 -7.26 -6.07 -10.23
CA ARG A 50 -7.53 -6.42 -11.62
C ARG A 50 -6.45 -7.36 -12.15
N SER A 51 -6.87 -8.44 -12.80
CA SER A 51 -5.98 -9.39 -13.45
C SER A 51 -6.60 -9.83 -14.77
N ASN A 52 -5.89 -10.67 -15.53
CA ASN A 52 -6.41 -11.21 -16.79
C ASN A 52 -7.68 -12.05 -16.58
N ALA A 53 -7.87 -12.57 -15.37
CA ALA A 53 -9.06 -13.37 -15.02
C ALA A 53 -10.25 -12.51 -14.62
N GLY A 54 -10.10 -11.18 -14.53
CA GLY A 54 -11.16 -10.26 -14.13
C GLY A 54 -10.76 -9.41 -12.94
N ALA A 55 -11.73 -9.03 -12.12
CA ALA A 55 -11.52 -8.21 -10.94
C ALA A 55 -11.99 -8.95 -9.69
N ASP A 56 -11.14 -8.96 -8.66
CA ASP A 56 -11.47 -9.52 -7.35
C ASP A 56 -11.61 -8.38 -6.34
N ILE A 57 -12.59 -8.49 -5.45
CA ILE A 57 -12.85 -7.49 -4.41
C ILE A 57 -12.56 -8.11 -3.06
N PHE A 58 -11.76 -7.41 -2.25
CA PHE A 58 -11.32 -7.88 -0.94
C PHE A 58 -11.65 -6.86 0.14
N THR A 59 -11.92 -7.34 1.35
CA THR A 59 -11.74 -6.53 2.54
C THR A 59 -10.24 -6.37 2.77
N VAL A 60 -9.84 -5.44 3.64
CA VAL A 60 -8.43 -5.25 3.98
C VAL A 60 -7.85 -6.56 4.54
N GLU A 61 -8.56 -7.23 5.41
CA GLU A 61 -8.11 -8.47 6.01
C GLU A 61 -7.95 -9.60 4.97
N GLU A 62 -8.92 -9.76 4.09
CA GLU A 62 -8.85 -10.75 3.02
C GLU A 62 -7.67 -10.52 2.08
N PHE A 63 -7.35 -9.26 1.84
CA PHE A 63 -6.20 -8.88 1.02
C PHE A 63 -4.88 -9.14 1.75
N ALA A 64 -4.82 -8.75 3.03
CA ALA A 64 -3.57 -8.74 3.80
C ALA A 64 -3.13 -10.13 4.26
N ARG A 65 -4.05 -10.97 4.72
CA ARG A 65 -3.68 -12.25 5.35
C ARG A 65 -2.84 -13.18 4.48
N PRO A 66 -3.18 -13.43 3.21
CA PRO A 66 -2.34 -14.30 2.38
C PRO A 66 -0.93 -13.73 2.16
N ARG A 67 -0.84 -12.40 2.08
CA ARG A 67 0.45 -11.72 1.90
C ARG A 67 1.30 -11.80 3.15
N ILE A 68 0.69 -11.59 4.30
CA ILE A 68 1.37 -11.72 5.59
C ILE A 68 1.90 -13.15 5.76
N ALA A 69 1.11 -14.16 5.40
CA ALA A 69 1.54 -15.55 5.47
C ALA A 69 2.82 -15.78 4.66
N LEU A 70 2.85 -15.33 3.41
CA LEU A 70 4.04 -15.46 2.57
C LEU A 70 5.25 -14.72 3.15
N LEU A 71 5.02 -13.56 3.76
CA LEU A 71 6.08 -12.71 4.30
C LEU A 71 6.60 -13.18 5.65
N THR A 72 5.89 -14.09 6.32
CA THR A 72 6.24 -14.55 7.68
C THR A 72 6.54 -16.03 7.77
N ASP A 73 6.20 -16.84 6.76
CA ASP A 73 6.43 -18.29 6.77
C ASP A 73 7.73 -18.71 6.08
N GLY A 74 8.51 -17.75 5.57
CA GLY A 74 9.76 -18.02 4.90
C GLY A 74 9.65 -18.22 3.38
N ALA A 75 8.44 -18.23 2.84
CA ALA A 75 8.25 -18.39 1.39
C ALA A 75 8.74 -17.17 0.61
N LEU A 76 8.41 -15.98 1.09
CA LEU A 76 8.84 -14.72 0.45
C LEU A 76 9.75 -13.97 1.41
N ARG A 77 11.04 -13.83 1.03
CA ARG A 77 12.07 -13.24 1.89
C ARG A 77 12.71 -12.03 1.24
N ASP A 78 13.31 -11.17 2.07
CA ASP A 78 14.02 -9.96 1.65
C ASP A 78 13.16 -9.12 0.72
N PHE A 79 11.86 -9.05 1.05
CA PHE A 79 10.85 -8.43 0.21
C PHE A 79 10.62 -6.98 0.61
N HIS A 80 10.51 -6.12 -0.39
CA HIS A 80 9.99 -4.77 -0.21
C HIS A 80 9.31 -4.30 -1.49
N GLU A 81 8.39 -3.38 -1.31
CA GLU A 81 7.75 -2.63 -2.38
C GLU A 81 8.01 -1.16 -2.17
N TRP A 82 8.16 -0.42 -3.25
CA TRP A 82 8.36 1.04 -3.17
C TRP A 82 7.71 1.72 -4.35
N GLU A 83 7.32 2.97 -4.10
CA GLU A 83 6.71 3.80 -5.14
C GLU A 83 7.81 4.39 -6.01
N THR A 84 7.68 4.26 -7.32
CA THR A 84 8.65 4.79 -8.28
C THR A 84 8.17 6.10 -8.90
N GLU A 85 6.86 6.33 -8.96
CA GLU A 85 6.28 7.53 -9.55
C GLU A 85 4.87 7.69 -9.00
N ALA A 86 4.41 8.91 -8.81
CA ALA A 86 3.07 9.16 -8.32
C ALA A 86 2.48 10.45 -8.86
N THR A 87 1.15 10.44 -9.04
CA THR A 87 0.36 11.63 -9.32
C THR A 87 -0.73 11.71 -8.26
N THR A 88 -0.81 12.86 -7.59
CA THR A 88 -1.78 13.09 -6.52
C THR A 88 -2.63 14.30 -6.84
N GLU A 89 -3.95 14.15 -6.75
CA GLU A 89 -4.91 15.24 -6.90
C GLU A 89 -5.70 15.38 -5.61
N VAL A 90 -5.74 16.59 -5.06
CA VAL A 90 -6.39 16.88 -3.79
C VAL A 90 -7.59 17.79 -4.03
N PHE A 91 -8.75 17.36 -3.52
CA PHE A 91 -10.02 18.08 -3.64
C PHE A 91 -10.62 18.23 -2.25
N ASP A 92 -10.25 19.31 -1.54
CA ASP A 92 -10.67 19.53 -0.15
C ASP A 92 -10.33 18.31 0.73
N GLY A 93 -11.29 17.68 1.34
CA GLY A 93 -11.07 16.55 2.24
C GLY A 93 -10.90 15.19 1.57
N ILE A 94 -10.80 15.14 0.24
CA ILE A 94 -10.59 13.87 -0.48
C ILE A 94 -9.45 14.00 -1.46
N ALA A 95 -8.87 12.86 -1.83
CA ALA A 95 -7.78 12.86 -2.79
C ALA A 95 -7.74 11.54 -3.57
N THR A 96 -7.14 11.60 -4.74
CA THR A 96 -6.82 10.44 -5.56
C THR A 96 -5.32 10.40 -5.79
N ARG A 97 -4.72 9.24 -5.60
CA ARG A 97 -3.30 9.06 -5.91
C ARG A 97 -3.11 7.84 -6.79
N ILE A 98 -2.41 8.03 -7.88
CA ILE A 98 -2.01 6.92 -8.76
C ILE A 98 -0.52 6.71 -8.56
N SER A 99 -0.15 5.51 -8.13
CA SER A 99 1.22 5.14 -7.82
C SER A 99 1.70 4.08 -8.79
N ARG A 100 2.86 4.33 -9.39
CA ARG A 100 3.60 3.25 -10.03
C ARG A 100 4.57 2.70 -8.99
N TYR A 101 4.70 1.39 -8.94
CA TYR A 101 5.53 0.76 -7.91
C TYR A 101 6.37 -0.37 -8.47
N ALA A 102 7.42 -0.70 -7.74
CA ALA A 102 8.26 -1.85 -7.99
C ALA A 102 8.33 -2.71 -6.73
N LYS A 103 8.58 -3.98 -6.92
CA LYS A 103 8.78 -4.90 -5.80
C LYS A 103 9.93 -5.84 -6.11
N SER A 104 10.58 -6.32 -5.05
CA SER A 104 11.74 -7.20 -5.15
C SER A 104 11.84 -8.08 -3.91
N GLY A 105 12.29 -9.31 -4.08
CA GLY A 105 12.49 -10.26 -3.00
C GLY A 105 12.94 -11.60 -3.52
N LEU A 106 12.82 -12.61 -2.66
CA LEU A 106 13.12 -14.01 -2.99
C LEU A 106 11.88 -14.84 -2.66
N LEU A 107 11.30 -15.44 -3.68
CA LEU A 107 10.16 -16.33 -3.51
C LEU A 107 10.63 -17.78 -3.63
N GLU A 108 10.57 -18.51 -2.52
CA GLU A 108 11.06 -19.90 -2.44
C GLU A 108 12.49 -20.01 -2.98
N GLY A 109 13.34 -19.03 -2.65
CA GLY A 109 14.75 -19.00 -3.03
C GLY A 109 15.04 -18.45 -4.41
N ALA A 110 14.02 -18.14 -5.22
CA ALA A 110 14.22 -17.61 -6.57
C ALA A 110 13.94 -16.11 -6.60
N ALA A 111 14.66 -15.39 -7.44
CA ALA A 111 14.44 -13.94 -7.59
C ALA A 111 12.99 -13.66 -7.97
N TYR A 112 12.39 -12.72 -7.26
CA TYR A 112 11.01 -12.34 -7.44
C TYR A 112 10.94 -10.81 -7.55
N ALA A 113 10.55 -10.31 -8.68
CA ALA A 113 10.50 -8.88 -8.93
C ALA A 113 9.32 -8.57 -9.84
N GLY A 114 8.83 -7.34 -9.74
CA GLY A 114 7.73 -6.91 -10.60
C GLY A 114 7.48 -5.43 -10.47
N THR A 115 6.59 -4.95 -11.31
CA THR A 115 6.11 -3.57 -11.28
C THR A 115 4.60 -3.58 -11.44
N GLY A 116 3.96 -2.49 -11.06
CA GLY A 116 2.52 -2.36 -11.22
C GLY A 116 2.05 -0.95 -10.96
N THR A 117 0.74 -0.79 -10.94
CA THR A 117 0.08 0.48 -10.68
C THR A 117 -1.00 0.27 -9.64
N LYS A 118 -1.07 1.18 -8.67
CA LYS A 118 -2.12 1.22 -7.66
C LYS A 118 -2.83 2.56 -7.73
N CYS A 119 -4.14 2.54 -7.54
CA CYS A 119 -4.93 3.75 -7.40
C CYS A 119 -5.49 3.79 -5.98
N PHE A 120 -5.22 4.88 -5.27
CA PHE A 120 -5.70 5.08 -3.91
C PHE A 120 -6.75 6.16 -3.89
N GLN A 121 -7.89 5.88 -3.28
CA GLN A 121 -8.89 6.87 -2.95
C GLN A 121 -8.73 7.19 -1.47
N LEU A 122 -8.54 8.46 -1.15
CA LEU A 122 -8.13 8.91 0.17
C LEU A 122 -9.15 9.87 0.74
N VAL A 123 -9.32 9.82 2.05
CA VAL A 123 -10.21 10.72 2.78
C VAL A 123 -9.47 11.25 4.01
N GLU A 124 -9.64 12.53 4.29
CA GLU A 124 -9.08 13.13 5.49
C GLU A 124 -9.90 12.72 6.70
N CYS A 125 -9.22 12.27 7.75
CA CYS A 125 -9.84 11.86 9.00
C CYS A 125 -9.39 12.78 10.12
N ASP A 126 -10.32 13.13 11.00
CA ASP A 126 -10.03 14.06 12.11
C ASP A 126 -9.08 13.48 13.15
N SER A 127 -9.02 12.17 13.25
CA SER A 127 -8.21 11.48 14.27
C SER A 127 -6.76 11.28 13.87
N ASP A 128 -6.36 11.78 12.75
CA ASP A 128 -4.97 11.67 12.30
C ASP A 128 -4.07 12.82 12.71
#